data_2047f8d01c63f3fbe8d23af3986c6ed1
#
_entry.id   2047f8d01c63f3fbe8d23af3986c6ed1
#
_cell.length_a   1.000
_cell.length_b   1.000
_cell.length_c   1.000
_cell.angle_alpha   90.00
_cell.angle_beta   90.00
_cell.angle_gamma   90.00
#
_symmetry.space_group_name_H-M   'P 1'
#
loop_
_entity.id
_entity.type
_entity.pdbx_description
1 polymer ?
#
loop_
_entity_poly.entity_id
_entity_poly.type
_entity_poly.pdbx_seq_one_letter_code
_entity_poly.pdbx_strand_id
1 'polypeptide(L)'
;MTDEVRVLGFAGSLRRQSYNRAALRAAVKLVPSGITLSTFDLDGIPPFNQDHEHEPPHAVQEFKASILRADAILIVTPEYNYSVSGVLKNAIDWGSRPYGESAWDGKPVGVMGASVGTLGTSRAQYHLRQMFVFLNMFPLNQPEVMIANADDKFDEKGNLKDEKTAQKIRELLDALADWTRTLKKAKA
;
A
#
# COMPACT_ATOMS: atom_id res chain seq x y z
N MET A 1 26.48 -8.27 2.90
CA MET A 1 25.37 -8.36 1.92
C MET A 1 24.35 -7.34 2.36
N THR A 2 24.06 -6.34 1.54
CA THR A 2 22.98 -5.38 1.82
C THR A 2 21.68 -6.17 1.75
N ASP A 3 20.97 -6.25 2.87
CA ASP A 3 19.74 -7.00 2.99
C ASP A 3 18.68 -6.26 2.17
N GLU A 4 18.50 -6.69 0.92
CA GLU A 4 17.53 -6.09 0.00
C GLU A 4 16.11 -6.27 0.56
N VAL A 5 15.35 -5.18 0.63
CA VAL A 5 13.98 -5.19 1.12
C VAL A 5 13.00 -5.29 -0.05
N ARG A 6 12.22 -6.35 -0.10
CA ARG A 6 11.17 -6.57 -1.09
C ARG A 6 9.87 -5.95 -0.62
N VAL A 7 9.44 -4.91 -1.30
CA VAL A 7 8.18 -4.21 -1.02
C VAL A 7 7.14 -4.61 -2.06
N LEU A 8 5.93 -4.95 -1.62
CA LEU A 8 4.76 -5.06 -2.49
C LEU A 8 3.92 -3.79 -2.38
N GLY A 9 3.72 -3.09 -3.50
CA GLY A 9 2.88 -1.91 -3.58
C GLY A 9 1.57 -2.17 -4.33
N PHE A 10 0.46 -1.60 -3.86
CA PHE A 10 -0.80 -1.60 -4.59
C PHE A 10 -1.63 -0.34 -4.30
N ALA A 11 -2.47 0.02 -5.27
CA ALA A 11 -3.34 1.19 -5.18
C ALA A 11 -4.80 0.77 -4.99
N GLY A 12 -5.48 1.38 -4.03
CA GLY A 12 -6.90 1.12 -3.74
C GLY A 12 -7.87 1.76 -4.75
N SER A 13 -7.49 1.88 -6.03
CA SER A 13 -8.34 2.49 -7.06
C SER A 13 -8.20 1.78 -8.40
N LEU A 14 -9.34 1.41 -9.00
CA LEU A 14 -9.40 0.80 -10.33
C LEU A 14 -9.48 1.82 -11.46
N ARG A 15 -9.68 3.10 -11.17
CA ARG A 15 -9.78 4.14 -12.20
C ARG A 15 -8.47 4.27 -12.98
N ARG A 16 -8.52 4.21 -14.33
CA ARG A 16 -7.32 4.28 -15.20
C ARG A 16 -6.46 5.51 -14.93
N GLN A 17 -7.08 6.68 -14.78
CA GLN A 17 -6.40 7.96 -14.49
C GLN A 17 -6.40 8.28 -12.99
N SER A 18 -6.31 7.26 -12.13
CA SER A 18 -6.23 7.45 -10.69
C SER A 18 -4.91 8.10 -10.29
N TYR A 19 -4.97 9.18 -9.51
CA TYR A 19 -3.78 9.79 -8.89
C TYR A 19 -3.08 8.84 -7.92
N ASN A 20 -3.80 7.89 -7.32
CA ASN A 20 -3.20 6.88 -6.46
C ASN A 20 -2.42 5.84 -7.27
N ARG A 21 -2.93 5.41 -8.43
CA ARG A 21 -2.15 4.60 -9.37
C ARG A 21 -0.94 5.37 -9.92
N ALA A 22 -1.09 6.67 -10.17
CA ALA A 22 0.01 7.55 -10.59
C ALA A 22 1.08 7.70 -9.49
N ALA A 23 0.67 7.89 -8.24
CA ALA A 23 1.57 7.94 -7.09
C ALA A 23 2.33 6.62 -6.89
N LEU A 24 1.67 5.47 -7.06
CA LEU A 24 2.33 4.16 -7.04
C LEU A 24 3.38 4.03 -8.16
N ARG A 25 3.05 4.44 -9.39
CA ARG A 25 4.03 4.46 -10.49
C ARG A 25 5.21 5.39 -10.22
N ALA A 26 4.95 6.54 -9.58
CA ALA A 26 6.01 7.44 -9.15
C ALA A 26 6.91 6.78 -8.10
N ALA A 27 6.34 6.09 -7.11
CA ALA A 27 7.10 5.35 -6.12
C ALA A 27 8.03 4.30 -6.76
N VAL A 28 7.54 3.54 -7.75
CA VAL A 28 8.37 2.56 -8.50
C VAL A 28 9.56 3.23 -9.18
N LYS A 29 9.39 4.44 -9.75
CA LYS A 29 10.49 5.19 -10.38
C LYS A 29 11.46 5.82 -9.39
N LEU A 30 11.05 6.01 -8.15
CA LEU A 30 11.78 6.71 -7.09
C LEU A 30 12.41 5.76 -6.08
N VAL A 31 12.35 4.45 -6.32
CA VAL A 31 12.87 3.42 -5.41
C VAL A 31 14.36 3.66 -5.12
N PRO A 32 14.75 3.80 -3.84
CA PRO A 32 16.15 3.88 -3.45
C PRO A 32 16.90 2.56 -3.64
N SER A 33 18.22 2.61 -3.64
CA SER A 33 19.06 1.41 -3.67
C SER A 33 18.81 0.50 -2.45
N GLY A 34 18.86 -0.82 -2.65
CA GLY A 34 18.59 -1.81 -1.59
C GLY A 34 17.11 -2.05 -1.31
N ILE A 35 16.24 -1.59 -2.19
CA ILE A 35 14.80 -1.87 -2.18
C ILE A 35 14.37 -2.35 -3.55
N THR A 36 13.54 -3.39 -3.59
CA THR A 36 12.79 -3.79 -4.79
C THR A 36 11.32 -3.55 -4.54
N LEU A 37 10.65 -2.74 -5.37
CA LEU A 37 9.21 -2.46 -5.30
C LEU A 37 8.49 -3.14 -6.46
N SER A 38 7.80 -4.22 -6.18
CA SER A 38 6.85 -4.84 -7.10
C SER A 38 5.44 -4.30 -6.89
N THR A 39 4.59 -4.40 -7.90
CA THR A 39 3.21 -3.91 -7.80
C THR A 39 2.21 -5.01 -8.09
N PHE A 40 1.04 -4.94 -7.46
CA PHE A 40 -0.11 -5.78 -7.73
C PHE A 40 -1.31 -4.90 -8.12
N ASP A 41 -2.04 -5.29 -9.16
CA ASP A 41 -3.30 -4.62 -9.52
C ASP A 41 -4.46 -5.33 -8.81
N LEU A 42 -5.30 -4.55 -8.12
CA LEU A 42 -6.48 -5.09 -7.42
C LEU A 42 -7.67 -5.35 -8.37
N ASP A 43 -7.51 -5.05 -9.66
CA ASP A 43 -8.53 -5.40 -10.65
C ASP A 43 -8.69 -6.92 -10.76
N GLY A 44 -9.93 -7.38 -10.87
CA GLY A 44 -10.24 -8.81 -10.95
C GLY A 44 -10.34 -9.54 -9.60
N ILE A 45 -10.05 -8.90 -8.46
CA ILE A 45 -10.35 -9.47 -7.14
C ILE A 45 -11.87 -9.38 -6.89
N PRO A 46 -12.60 -10.51 -6.80
CA PRO A 46 -14.05 -10.48 -6.62
C PRO A 46 -14.43 -9.98 -5.22
N PRO A 47 -15.68 -9.57 -5.00
CA PRO A 47 -16.18 -9.26 -3.66
C PRO A 47 -15.93 -10.42 -2.69
N PHE A 48 -15.49 -10.07 -1.47
CA PHE A 48 -15.23 -11.06 -0.44
C PHE A 48 -16.52 -11.82 -0.09
N ASN A 49 -16.43 -13.14 -0.12
CA ASN A 49 -17.46 -14.04 0.36
C ASN A 49 -16.78 -15.12 1.20
N GLN A 50 -17.19 -15.23 2.45
CA GLN A 50 -16.62 -16.18 3.41
C GLN A 50 -16.81 -17.65 2.98
N ASP A 51 -17.84 -17.97 2.21
CA ASP A 51 -18.05 -19.32 1.69
C ASP A 51 -16.88 -19.85 0.84
N HIS A 52 -16.06 -18.92 0.31
CA HIS A 52 -14.92 -19.24 -0.55
C HIS A 52 -13.56 -19.05 0.16
N GLU A 53 -13.52 -18.83 1.49
CA GLU A 53 -12.26 -18.49 2.17
C GLU A 53 -11.22 -19.62 2.17
N HIS A 54 -11.67 -20.89 2.10
CA HIS A 54 -10.80 -22.07 2.03
C HIS A 54 -10.40 -22.46 0.60
N GLU A 55 -11.18 -22.05 -0.40
CA GLU A 55 -10.90 -22.23 -1.82
C GLU A 55 -11.03 -20.89 -2.55
N PRO A 56 -10.16 -19.91 -2.25
CA PRO A 56 -10.31 -18.57 -2.80
C PRO A 56 -10.04 -18.55 -4.31
N PRO A 57 -10.69 -17.62 -5.05
CA PRO A 57 -10.44 -17.42 -6.47
C PRO A 57 -8.97 -17.20 -6.79
N HIS A 58 -8.52 -17.58 -7.99
CA HIS A 58 -7.11 -17.54 -8.41
C HIS A 58 -6.47 -16.16 -8.20
N ALA A 59 -7.15 -15.07 -8.56
CA ALA A 59 -6.64 -13.71 -8.34
C ALA A 59 -6.37 -13.40 -6.86
N VAL A 60 -7.17 -13.95 -5.95
CA VAL A 60 -6.97 -13.83 -4.48
C VAL A 60 -5.77 -14.65 -4.04
N GLN A 61 -5.61 -15.88 -4.56
CA GLN A 61 -4.44 -16.72 -4.27
C GLN A 61 -3.14 -16.05 -4.69
N GLU A 62 -3.10 -15.46 -5.91
CA GLU A 62 -1.94 -14.72 -6.41
C GLU A 62 -1.64 -13.49 -5.55
N PHE A 63 -2.68 -12.75 -5.13
CA PHE A 63 -2.52 -11.60 -4.25
C PHE A 63 -1.94 -12.00 -2.89
N LYS A 64 -2.53 -12.99 -2.22
CA LYS A 64 -2.01 -13.53 -0.95
C LYS A 64 -0.57 -14.02 -1.08
N ALA A 65 -0.27 -14.76 -2.13
CA ALA A 65 1.10 -15.24 -2.39
C ALA A 65 2.08 -14.06 -2.59
N SER A 66 1.64 -12.97 -3.22
CA SER A 66 2.46 -11.76 -3.40
C SER A 66 2.73 -11.06 -2.08
N ILE A 67 1.72 -10.96 -1.20
CA ILE A 67 1.88 -10.41 0.15
C ILE A 67 2.86 -11.27 0.97
N LEU A 68 2.71 -12.57 0.94
CA LEU A 68 3.58 -13.50 1.71
C LEU A 68 5.05 -13.41 1.28
N ARG A 69 5.33 -13.25 -0.02
CA ARG A 69 6.69 -13.10 -0.55
C ARG A 69 7.32 -11.75 -0.23
N ALA A 70 6.54 -10.72 0.07
CA ALA A 70 7.03 -9.39 0.37
C ALA A 70 7.54 -9.29 1.82
N ASP A 71 8.59 -8.50 2.01
CA ASP A 71 9.12 -8.15 3.33
C ASP A 71 8.35 -7.00 3.97
N ALA A 72 7.79 -6.11 3.13
CA ALA A 72 6.98 -4.96 3.54
C ALA A 72 5.89 -4.64 2.51
N ILE A 73 4.91 -3.84 2.92
CA ILE A 73 3.77 -3.44 2.11
C ILE A 73 3.74 -1.92 1.94
N LEU A 74 3.44 -1.44 0.74
CA LEU A 74 3.13 -0.05 0.45
C LEU A 74 1.68 0.06 -0.04
N ILE A 75 0.81 0.67 0.77
CA ILE A 75 -0.59 0.90 0.41
C ILE A 75 -0.76 2.34 -0.09
N VAL A 76 -1.31 2.49 -1.30
CA VAL A 76 -1.64 3.80 -1.88
C VAL A 76 -3.15 3.96 -1.93
N THR A 77 -3.71 4.69 -0.96
CA THR A 77 -5.15 4.75 -0.74
C THR A 77 -5.81 6.01 -1.29
N PRO A 78 -6.89 5.92 -2.08
CA PRO A 78 -7.81 7.03 -2.25
C PRO A 78 -8.61 7.24 -0.96
N GLU A 79 -9.33 8.37 -0.89
CA GLU A 79 -10.32 8.61 0.14
C GLU A 79 -11.68 8.79 -0.50
N TYR A 80 -12.64 7.94 -0.14
CA TYR A 80 -14.02 8.04 -0.55
C TYR A 80 -14.91 8.09 0.69
N ASN A 81 -15.80 9.09 0.77
CA ASN A 81 -16.74 9.21 1.87
C ASN A 81 -16.06 9.13 3.25
N TYR A 82 -14.95 9.87 3.42
CA TYR A 82 -14.15 9.91 4.66
C TYR A 82 -13.44 8.60 5.03
N SER A 83 -13.40 7.60 4.13
CA SER A 83 -12.85 6.28 4.43
C SER A 83 -12.02 5.71 3.27
N VAL A 84 -11.56 4.50 3.44
CA VAL A 84 -10.92 3.70 2.39
C VAL A 84 -11.92 3.33 1.29
N SER A 85 -11.43 3.06 0.10
CA SER A 85 -12.28 2.54 -0.99
C SER A 85 -12.76 1.12 -0.70
N GLY A 86 -13.93 0.77 -1.25
CA GLY A 86 -14.44 -0.60 -1.18
C GLY A 86 -13.47 -1.62 -1.79
N VAL A 87 -12.79 -1.27 -2.87
CA VAL A 87 -11.77 -2.11 -3.51
C VAL A 87 -10.63 -2.44 -2.55
N LEU A 88 -10.10 -1.44 -1.84
CA LEU A 88 -9.02 -1.65 -0.90
C LEU A 88 -9.47 -2.47 0.31
N LYS A 89 -10.66 -2.13 0.86
CA LYS A 89 -11.22 -2.90 2.00
C LYS A 89 -11.43 -4.37 1.62
N ASN A 90 -11.98 -4.62 0.44
CA ASN A 90 -12.18 -5.96 -0.11
C ASN A 90 -10.86 -6.76 -0.21
N ALA A 91 -9.82 -6.15 -0.75
CA ALA A 91 -8.50 -6.79 -0.83
C ALA A 91 -7.90 -7.10 0.56
N ILE A 92 -8.10 -6.18 1.53
CA ILE A 92 -7.67 -6.40 2.91
C ILE A 92 -8.41 -7.59 3.54
N ASP A 93 -9.72 -7.69 3.32
CA ASP A 93 -10.51 -8.79 3.86
C ASP A 93 -10.08 -10.14 3.30
N TRP A 94 -9.90 -10.25 1.99
CA TRP A 94 -9.37 -11.45 1.36
C TRP A 94 -7.98 -11.85 1.88
N GLY A 95 -7.07 -10.89 2.01
CA GLY A 95 -5.70 -11.16 2.50
C GLY A 95 -5.65 -11.63 3.96
N SER A 96 -6.71 -11.37 4.74
CA SER A 96 -6.81 -11.74 6.17
C SER A 96 -7.42 -13.13 6.41
N ARG A 97 -7.88 -13.83 5.39
CA ARG A 97 -8.63 -15.09 5.50
C ARG A 97 -7.90 -16.27 4.86
N PRO A 98 -8.22 -17.53 5.36
CA PRO A 98 -9.04 -17.84 6.53
C PRO A 98 -8.38 -17.41 7.85
N TYR A 99 -9.12 -17.47 8.96
CA TYR A 99 -8.56 -17.18 10.29
C TYR A 99 -7.37 -18.08 10.62
N GLY A 100 -6.30 -17.48 11.18
CA GLY A 100 -5.05 -18.15 11.44
C GLY A 100 -4.06 -18.15 10.25
N GLU A 101 -4.50 -17.77 9.05
CA GLU A 101 -3.68 -17.75 7.83
C GLU A 101 -3.63 -16.34 7.18
N SER A 102 -3.69 -15.31 8.01
CA SER A 102 -3.60 -13.92 7.53
C SER A 102 -2.25 -13.66 6.86
N ALA A 103 -2.27 -13.28 5.59
CA ALA A 103 -1.05 -12.89 4.88
C ALA A 103 -0.47 -11.56 5.38
N TRP A 104 -1.24 -10.79 6.13
CA TRP A 104 -0.85 -9.49 6.70
C TRP A 104 -0.04 -9.63 7.99
N ASP A 105 -0.11 -10.76 8.67
CA ASP A 105 0.49 -10.94 10.00
C ASP A 105 1.97 -10.58 10.03
N GLY A 106 2.33 -9.70 10.96
CA GLY A 106 3.71 -9.27 11.16
C GLY A 106 4.32 -8.42 10.04
N LYS A 107 3.54 -7.94 9.03
CA LYS A 107 4.06 -7.16 7.92
C LYS A 107 4.29 -5.69 8.31
N PRO A 108 5.50 -5.13 8.07
CA PRO A 108 5.70 -3.69 8.06
C PRO A 108 4.88 -3.06 6.94
N VAL A 109 4.26 -1.91 7.20
CA VAL A 109 3.43 -1.23 6.20
C VAL A 109 3.64 0.28 6.17
N GLY A 110 3.93 0.81 5.00
CA GLY A 110 3.89 2.24 4.69
C GLY A 110 2.58 2.59 3.99
N VAL A 111 2.07 3.78 4.25
CA VAL A 111 0.83 4.28 3.65
C VAL A 111 1.07 5.64 3.02
N MET A 112 0.55 5.83 1.83
CA MET A 112 0.44 7.14 1.19
C MET A 112 -0.88 7.25 0.44
N GLY A 113 -1.24 8.44 -0.01
CA GLY A 113 -2.43 8.59 -0.84
C GLY A 113 -2.55 9.96 -1.45
N ALA A 114 -3.34 10.05 -2.53
CA ALA A 114 -3.52 11.25 -3.34
C ALA A 114 -5.00 11.57 -3.52
N SER A 115 -5.34 12.86 -3.38
CA SER A 115 -6.67 13.40 -3.59
C SER A 115 -6.57 14.82 -4.15
N VAL A 116 -7.55 15.23 -4.93
CA VAL A 116 -7.68 16.64 -5.37
C VAL A 116 -8.08 17.57 -4.20
N GLY A 117 -8.58 17.01 -3.09
CA GLY A 117 -8.90 17.79 -1.91
C GLY A 117 -7.65 18.19 -1.09
N THR A 118 -7.81 19.24 -0.27
CA THR A 118 -6.72 19.83 0.53
C THR A 118 -6.20 18.95 1.66
N LEU A 119 -6.96 17.95 2.08
CA LEU A 119 -6.56 17.00 3.15
C LEU A 119 -5.82 15.77 2.61
N GLY A 120 -5.65 15.67 1.29
CA GLY A 120 -5.12 14.45 0.69
C GLY A 120 -6.04 13.26 1.01
N THR A 121 -5.52 12.23 1.63
CA THR A 121 -6.29 11.05 2.05
C THR A 121 -6.11 10.76 3.55
N SER A 122 -6.00 11.80 4.36
CA SER A 122 -5.66 11.69 5.77
C SER A 122 -6.61 10.78 6.55
N ARG A 123 -7.92 10.95 6.36
CA ARG A 123 -8.93 10.15 7.09
C ARG A 123 -8.90 8.69 6.68
N ALA A 124 -8.76 8.40 5.39
CA ALA A 124 -8.61 7.03 4.90
C ALA A 124 -7.34 6.37 5.46
N GLN A 125 -6.22 7.11 5.55
CA GLN A 125 -4.99 6.60 6.14
C GLN A 125 -5.15 6.27 7.62
N TYR A 126 -5.86 7.09 8.40
CA TYR A 126 -6.15 6.78 9.81
C TYR A 126 -7.11 5.59 9.96
N HIS A 127 -8.10 5.42 9.08
CA HIS A 127 -8.93 4.21 9.07
C HIS A 127 -8.13 2.95 8.75
N LEU A 128 -7.15 3.01 7.84
CA LEU A 128 -6.23 1.89 7.60
C LEU A 128 -5.45 1.53 8.86
N ARG A 129 -4.93 2.52 9.58
CA ARG A 129 -4.17 2.29 10.82
C ARG A 129 -5.00 1.58 11.88
N GLN A 130 -6.30 1.81 11.97
CA GLN A 130 -7.21 1.06 12.86
C GLN A 130 -7.30 -0.42 12.43
N MET A 131 -7.38 -0.70 11.13
CA MET A 131 -7.43 -2.09 10.63
C MET A 131 -6.13 -2.84 10.92
N PHE A 132 -4.98 -2.16 10.86
CA PHE A 132 -3.66 -2.77 11.10
C PHE A 132 -3.52 -3.35 12.50
N VAL A 133 -4.24 -2.81 13.48
CA VAL A 133 -4.25 -3.35 14.85
C VAL A 133 -4.73 -4.80 14.86
N PHE A 134 -5.89 -5.08 14.26
CA PHE A 134 -6.43 -6.44 14.19
C PHE A 134 -5.61 -7.35 13.27
N LEU A 135 -5.07 -6.81 12.18
CA LEU A 135 -4.28 -7.56 11.20
C LEU A 135 -2.86 -7.87 11.69
N ASN A 136 -2.48 -7.38 12.88
CA ASN A 136 -1.12 -7.47 13.44
C ASN A 136 -0.04 -6.96 12.47
N MET A 137 -0.35 -5.88 11.72
CA MET A 137 0.63 -5.21 10.87
C MET A 137 1.39 -4.15 11.68
N PHE A 138 2.59 -3.83 11.24
CA PHE A 138 3.47 -2.84 11.89
C PHE A 138 3.55 -1.55 11.06
N PRO A 139 2.63 -0.59 11.25
CA PRO A 139 2.62 0.63 10.46
C PRO A 139 3.84 1.50 10.74
N LEU A 140 4.44 2.02 9.67
CA LEU A 140 5.39 3.13 9.75
C LEU A 140 4.61 4.41 10.10
N ASN A 141 5.01 5.10 11.17
CA ASN A 141 4.30 6.29 11.62
C ASN A 141 4.73 7.55 10.86
N GLN A 142 6.01 7.67 10.49
CA GLN A 142 6.57 8.82 9.81
C GLN A 142 7.53 8.38 8.70
N PRO A 143 7.58 9.12 7.57
CA PRO A 143 6.76 10.28 7.23
C PRO A 143 5.34 9.93 6.84
N GLU A 144 4.38 10.81 7.12
CA GLU A 144 3.04 10.74 6.53
C GLU A 144 3.05 11.38 5.13
N VAL A 145 2.56 10.66 4.12
CA VAL A 145 2.52 11.14 2.73
C VAL A 145 1.08 11.31 2.28
N MET A 146 0.57 12.53 2.47
CA MET A 146 -0.78 12.95 2.09
C MET A 146 -0.69 13.91 0.92
N ILE A 147 -0.88 13.40 -0.31
CA ILE A 147 -0.75 14.16 -1.55
C ILE A 147 -2.06 14.91 -1.80
N ALA A 148 -2.14 16.14 -1.27
CA ALA A 148 -3.26 17.05 -1.51
C ALA A 148 -3.11 17.76 -2.86
N ASN A 149 -4.22 18.30 -3.42
CA ASN A 149 -4.28 19.00 -4.69
C ASN A 149 -3.54 18.21 -5.78
N ALA A 150 -3.91 16.95 -5.95
CA ALA A 150 -3.19 16.02 -6.81
C ALA A 150 -3.21 16.41 -8.28
N ASP A 151 -4.24 17.12 -8.74
CA ASP A 151 -4.36 17.67 -10.08
C ASP A 151 -3.25 18.67 -10.42
N ASP A 152 -2.76 19.43 -9.45
CA ASP A 152 -1.63 20.33 -9.62
C ASP A 152 -0.27 19.59 -9.61
N LYS A 153 -0.20 18.37 -9.11
CA LYS A 153 1.05 17.65 -8.86
C LYS A 153 1.39 16.61 -9.90
N PHE A 154 0.40 16.18 -10.67
CA PHE A 154 0.58 15.23 -11.77
C PHE A 154 0.27 15.89 -13.11
N ASP A 155 0.96 15.47 -14.16
CA ASP A 155 0.64 15.86 -15.52
C ASP A 155 -0.54 15.04 -16.09
N GLU A 156 -1.00 15.40 -17.30
CA GLU A 156 -2.11 14.71 -17.99
C GLU A 156 -1.82 13.22 -18.27
N LYS A 157 -0.54 12.84 -18.33
CA LYS A 157 -0.10 11.45 -18.51
C LYS A 157 0.04 10.72 -17.18
N GLY A 158 -0.21 11.41 -16.06
CA GLY A 158 -0.09 10.87 -14.71
C GLY A 158 1.36 10.73 -14.23
N ASN A 159 2.31 11.51 -14.76
CA ASN A 159 3.65 11.59 -14.20
C ASN A 159 3.67 12.65 -13.10
N LEU A 160 4.37 12.32 -12.01
CA LEU A 160 4.59 13.27 -10.91
C LEU A 160 5.55 14.37 -11.36
N LYS A 161 5.13 15.65 -11.24
CA LYS A 161 5.92 16.83 -11.58
C LYS A 161 6.35 17.67 -10.36
N ASP A 162 5.79 17.38 -9.18
CA ASP A 162 6.10 18.09 -7.93
C ASP A 162 7.26 17.43 -7.19
N GLU A 163 8.42 18.11 -7.17
CA GLU A 163 9.64 17.56 -6.55
C GLU A 163 9.51 17.39 -5.04
N LYS A 164 8.75 18.26 -4.36
CA LYS A 164 8.52 18.10 -2.90
C LYS A 164 7.76 16.80 -2.60
N THR A 165 6.79 16.45 -3.42
CA THR A 165 6.07 15.19 -3.30
C THR A 165 6.97 14.00 -3.65
N ALA A 166 7.81 14.13 -4.69
CA ALA A 166 8.78 13.11 -5.04
C ALA A 166 9.76 12.82 -3.90
N GLN A 167 10.27 13.87 -3.26
CA GLN A 167 11.15 13.75 -2.10
C GLN A 167 10.46 13.04 -0.92
N LYS A 168 9.22 13.40 -0.61
CA LYS A 168 8.45 12.73 0.46
C LYS A 168 8.19 11.24 0.18
N ILE A 169 7.97 10.87 -1.09
CA ILE A 169 7.83 9.47 -1.48
C ILE A 169 9.16 8.72 -1.28
N ARG A 170 10.31 9.30 -1.65
CA ARG A 170 11.63 8.69 -1.38
C ARG A 170 11.85 8.48 0.12
N GLU A 171 11.60 9.51 0.92
CA GLU A 171 11.71 9.45 2.39
C GLU A 171 10.82 8.34 2.99
N LEU A 172 9.59 8.18 2.49
CA LEU A 172 8.70 7.10 2.92
C LEU A 172 9.28 5.72 2.59
N LEU A 173 9.83 5.54 1.39
CA LEU A 173 10.40 4.26 0.96
C LEU A 173 11.65 3.91 1.77
N ASP A 174 12.55 4.88 1.99
CA ASP A 174 13.74 4.70 2.83
C ASP A 174 13.35 4.33 4.27
N ALA A 175 12.44 5.10 4.87
CA ALA A 175 11.98 4.85 6.23
C ALA A 175 11.26 3.50 6.37
N LEU A 176 10.48 3.07 5.36
CA LEU A 176 9.83 1.76 5.35
C LEU A 176 10.85 0.63 5.29
N ALA A 177 11.91 0.78 4.51
CA ALA A 177 12.97 -0.21 4.43
C ALA A 177 13.74 -0.32 5.76
N ASP A 178 14.08 0.79 6.39
CA ASP A 178 14.78 0.81 7.67
C ASP A 178 13.91 0.23 8.80
N TRP A 179 12.60 0.54 8.80
CA TRP A 179 11.64 -0.06 9.71
C TRP A 179 11.56 -1.58 9.52
N THR A 180 11.53 -2.03 8.27
CA THR A 180 11.52 -3.46 7.93
C THR A 180 12.77 -4.17 8.44
N ARG A 181 13.96 -3.59 8.21
CA ARG A 181 15.23 -4.13 8.72
C ARG A 181 15.27 -4.19 10.25
N THR A 182 14.75 -3.16 10.91
CA THR A 182 14.65 -3.10 12.38
C THR A 182 13.78 -4.25 12.93
N LEU A 183 12.60 -4.46 12.33
CA LEU A 183 11.69 -5.53 12.75
C LEU A 183 12.24 -6.93 12.45
N LYS A 184 12.97 -7.11 11.33
CA LYS A 184 13.64 -8.38 11.05
C LYS A 184 14.71 -8.70 12.09
N LYS A 185 15.52 -7.72 12.50
CA LYS A 185 16.55 -7.90 13.55
C LYS A 185 15.94 -8.23 14.91
N ALA A 186 14.76 -7.69 15.22
CA ALA A 186 14.08 -7.96 16.50
C ALA A 186 13.47 -9.37 16.58
N LYS A 187 13.28 -10.04 15.43
CA LYS A 187 12.74 -11.40 15.34
C LYS A 187 13.83 -12.48 15.23
N ALA A 188 15.08 -12.09 14.97
CA ALA A 188 16.25 -12.98 14.86
C ALA A 188 16.90 -13.23 16.20
#